data_a502b9f735f0b56ba11bc4bbdb7c22cd
#
_entry.id   a502b9f735f0b56ba11bc4bbdb7c22cd
#
_cell.length_a   1.000
_cell.length_b   1.000
_cell.length_c   1.000
_cell.angle_alpha   90.00
_cell.angle_beta   90.00
_cell.angle_gamma   90.00
#
_symmetry.space_group_name_H-M   'P 1'
#
loop_
_entity.id
_entity.type
_entity.pdbx_description
1 polymer ?
#
loop_
_entity_poly.entity_id
_entity_poly.type
_entity_poly.pdbx_seq_one_letter_code
_entity_poly.pdbx_strand_id
1 'polypeptide(L)'
;MHYTEAKGGDFYVRGLDAVTTDFGIFVRDRWGHLSDTLYVTETPLYEEQCDKSLFRKMALPTDSYECHSWNEVTKGNDMTRLWDGITDADPCFQTKTTTVMPQWFTFDMGVTAKLSRYKFYHLFMEEHAFQRGNLKTWEVWGRTDTPPADGSWDGWTKLMDCESHKPSGLPVGQHTAEDWEYL
;
A
#
# COMPACT_ATOMS: atom_id res chain seq x y z
N MET A 1 -1.69 1.33 -23.18
CA MET A 1 -1.54 -0.13 -23.42
C MET A 1 -0.93 -0.74 -22.19
N HIS A 2 -1.53 -1.80 -21.65
CA HIS A 2 -1.01 -2.56 -20.51
C HIS A 2 -0.48 -3.89 -21.03
N TYR A 3 0.61 -4.41 -20.47
CA TYR A 3 1.18 -5.69 -20.88
C TYR A 3 1.79 -6.43 -19.68
N THR A 4 1.91 -7.74 -19.83
CA THR A 4 2.56 -8.62 -18.87
C THR A 4 3.43 -9.63 -19.62
N GLU A 5 4.52 -10.04 -19.01
CA GLU A 5 5.40 -11.13 -19.50
C GLU A 5 5.02 -12.49 -18.88
N ALA A 6 4.01 -12.52 -18.02
CA ALA A 6 3.54 -13.75 -17.41
C ALA A 6 3.01 -14.73 -18.46
N LYS A 7 3.39 -16.00 -18.33
CA LYS A 7 2.96 -17.07 -19.26
C LYS A 7 1.54 -17.58 -18.99
N GLY A 8 0.90 -17.11 -17.93
CA GLY A 8 -0.44 -17.46 -17.51
C GLY A 8 -0.76 -16.85 -16.15
N GLY A 9 -2.00 -17.03 -15.69
CA GLY A 9 -2.53 -16.46 -14.47
C GLY A 9 -3.48 -15.29 -14.73
N ASP A 10 -3.83 -14.57 -13.68
CA ASP A 10 -4.72 -13.43 -13.75
C ASP A 10 -3.91 -12.15 -14.01
N PHE A 11 -4.43 -11.31 -14.89
CA PHE A 11 -3.86 -9.99 -15.17
C PHE A 11 -4.91 -8.93 -14.91
N TYR A 12 -4.63 -8.03 -13.99
CA TYR A 12 -5.57 -7.00 -13.56
C TYR A 12 -5.19 -5.65 -14.17
N VAL A 13 -6.14 -5.02 -14.85
CA VAL A 13 -6.04 -3.62 -15.27
C VAL A 13 -6.93 -2.79 -14.34
N ARG A 14 -6.36 -1.79 -13.71
CA ARG A 14 -7.03 -0.98 -12.69
C ARG A 14 -6.98 0.51 -13.01
N GLY A 15 -7.83 1.28 -12.32
CA GLY A 15 -7.88 2.73 -12.50
C GLY A 15 -8.53 3.17 -13.81
N LEU A 16 -9.42 2.35 -14.34
CA LEU A 16 -10.26 2.68 -15.48
C LEU A 16 -11.58 3.29 -14.99
N ASP A 17 -12.17 4.16 -15.81
CA ASP A 17 -13.50 4.69 -15.56
C ASP A 17 -14.53 3.56 -15.61
N ALA A 18 -15.55 3.63 -14.75
CA ALA A 18 -16.66 2.65 -14.69
C ALA A 18 -17.67 2.88 -15.83
N VAL A 19 -17.18 2.90 -17.05
CA VAL A 19 -17.98 3.03 -18.28
C VAL A 19 -17.71 1.83 -19.18
N THR A 20 -18.73 1.37 -19.90
CA THR A 20 -18.61 0.25 -20.84
C THR A 20 -17.54 0.55 -21.87
N THR A 21 -16.55 -0.32 -21.96
CA THR A 21 -15.35 -0.12 -22.77
C THR A 21 -15.00 -1.40 -23.51
N ASP A 22 -14.54 -1.26 -24.75
CA ASP A 22 -14.04 -2.36 -25.56
C ASP A 22 -12.55 -2.58 -25.26
N PHE A 23 -12.19 -3.81 -24.94
CA PHE A 23 -10.84 -4.25 -24.69
C PHE A 23 -10.35 -5.14 -25.81
N GLY A 24 -9.19 -4.85 -26.35
CA GLY A 24 -8.49 -5.71 -27.29
C GLY A 24 -7.33 -6.43 -26.60
N ILE A 25 -7.35 -7.77 -26.64
CA ILE A 25 -6.33 -8.61 -26.01
C ILE A 25 -5.59 -9.38 -27.10
N PHE A 26 -4.27 -9.27 -27.12
CA PHE A 26 -3.43 -9.99 -28.07
C PHE A 26 -2.10 -10.40 -27.42
N VAL A 27 -1.44 -11.37 -28.02
CA VAL A 27 -0.10 -11.81 -27.62
C VAL A 27 0.93 -11.24 -28.59
N ARG A 28 2.06 -10.81 -28.08
CA ARG A 28 3.22 -10.41 -28.86
C ARG A 28 4.38 -11.34 -28.55
N ASP A 29 4.97 -11.94 -29.58
CA ASP A 29 6.16 -12.74 -29.41
C ASP A 29 7.43 -11.90 -29.25
N ARG A 30 8.55 -12.55 -28.94
CA ARG A 30 9.84 -11.88 -28.75
C ARG A 30 10.41 -11.20 -30.01
N TRP A 31 9.87 -11.53 -31.18
CA TRP A 31 10.26 -10.91 -32.46
C TRP A 31 9.31 -9.79 -32.88
N GLY A 32 8.26 -9.54 -32.09
CA GLY A 32 7.31 -8.46 -32.35
C GLY A 32 6.08 -8.86 -33.17
N HIS A 33 5.91 -10.13 -33.53
CA HIS A 33 4.70 -10.58 -34.21
C HIS A 33 3.52 -10.59 -33.25
N LEU A 34 2.35 -10.20 -33.75
CA LEU A 34 1.11 -10.13 -33.01
C LEU A 34 0.20 -11.29 -33.37
N SER A 35 -0.50 -11.85 -32.40
CA SER A 35 -1.62 -12.75 -32.62
C SER A 35 -2.84 -12.00 -33.14
N ASP A 36 -3.89 -12.72 -33.51
CA ASP A 36 -5.22 -12.15 -33.64
C ASP A 36 -5.63 -11.49 -32.32
N THR A 37 -6.45 -10.46 -32.41
CA THR A 37 -6.95 -9.72 -31.24
C THR A 37 -8.31 -10.27 -30.81
N LEU A 38 -8.40 -10.71 -29.56
CA LEU A 38 -9.67 -11.00 -28.90
C LEU A 38 -10.26 -9.68 -28.39
N TYR A 39 -11.50 -9.38 -28.77
CA TYR A 39 -12.23 -8.23 -28.25
C TYR A 39 -13.23 -8.65 -27.20
N VAL A 40 -13.28 -7.91 -26.10
CA VAL A 40 -14.22 -8.11 -25.00
C VAL A 40 -14.78 -6.74 -24.60
N THR A 41 -16.08 -6.63 -24.46
CA THR A 41 -16.75 -5.41 -24.00
C THR A 41 -17.17 -5.60 -22.55
N GLU A 42 -16.64 -4.80 -21.65
CA GLU A 42 -16.89 -4.89 -20.20
C GLU A 42 -17.02 -3.51 -19.56
N THR A 43 -17.67 -3.47 -18.42
CA THR A 43 -17.72 -2.25 -17.59
C THR A 43 -16.83 -2.45 -16.39
N PRO A 44 -15.72 -1.69 -16.28
CA PRO A 44 -14.83 -1.76 -15.12
C PRO A 44 -15.59 -1.46 -13.81
N LEU A 45 -15.12 -2.07 -12.72
CA LEU A 45 -15.65 -1.77 -11.40
C LEU A 45 -15.32 -0.32 -11.03
N TYR A 46 -16.31 0.37 -10.45
CA TYR A 46 -16.08 1.69 -9.88
C TYR A 46 -15.09 1.59 -8.71
N GLU A 47 -14.07 2.44 -8.74
CA GLU A 47 -13.09 2.58 -7.67
C GLU A 47 -12.92 4.07 -7.35
N GLU A 48 -12.93 4.41 -6.07
CA GLU A 48 -12.59 5.76 -5.61
C GLU A 48 -11.61 5.70 -4.45
N GLN A 49 -10.85 6.77 -4.27
CA GLN A 49 -9.97 6.89 -3.14
C GLN A 49 -10.78 7.18 -1.88
N CYS A 50 -10.50 6.42 -0.79
CA CYS A 50 -11.11 6.71 0.50
C CYS A 50 -10.80 8.14 0.95
N ASP A 51 -11.79 8.80 1.54
CA ASP A 51 -11.62 10.14 2.10
C ASP A 51 -10.75 10.08 3.36
N LYS A 52 -9.50 10.45 3.21
CA LYS A 52 -8.50 10.43 4.28
C LYS A 52 -8.81 11.42 5.41
N SER A 53 -9.69 12.40 5.21
CA SER A 53 -10.13 13.30 6.26
C SER A 53 -10.94 12.60 7.35
N LEU A 54 -11.50 11.43 7.03
CA LEU A 54 -12.26 10.59 7.96
C LEU A 54 -11.35 9.70 8.81
N PHE A 55 -10.08 9.52 8.41
CA PHE A 55 -9.16 8.63 9.10
C PHE A 55 -8.82 9.12 10.50
N ARG A 56 -8.79 8.21 11.45
CA ARG A 56 -8.52 8.50 12.86
C ARG A 56 -7.49 7.52 13.40
N LYS A 57 -6.48 8.06 14.07
CA LYS A 57 -5.56 7.27 14.89
C LYS A 57 -6.33 6.60 16.01
N MET A 58 -6.11 5.31 16.18
CA MET A 58 -6.57 4.56 17.33
C MET A 58 -5.37 4.21 18.22
N ALA A 59 -5.62 4.03 19.49
CA ALA A 59 -4.63 3.59 20.48
C ALA A 59 -5.25 2.44 21.28
N LEU A 60 -5.23 1.25 20.69
CA LEU A 60 -5.70 0.05 21.38
C LEU A 60 -4.68 -0.39 22.43
N PRO A 61 -5.11 -0.99 23.55
CA PRO A 61 -4.20 -1.42 24.61
C PRO A 61 -3.09 -2.38 24.16
N THR A 62 -3.31 -3.11 23.09
CA THR A 62 -2.34 -4.05 22.53
C THR A 62 -1.49 -3.48 21.41
N ASP A 63 -1.78 -2.28 20.91
CA ASP A 63 -0.94 -1.65 19.90
C ASP A 63 0.49 -1.54 20.41
N SER A 64 1.43 -2.10 19.66
CA SER A 64 2.82 -2.26 20.11
C SER A 64 3.75 -1.17 19.62
N TYR A 65 3.30 -0.35 18.67
CA TYR A 65 4.13 0.73 18.18
C TYR A 65 4.29 1.84 19.22
N GLU A 66 5.44 2.47 19.20
CA GLU A 66 5.66 3.75 19.84
C GLU A 66 6.25 4.73 18.82
N CYS A 67 5.67 5.91 18.70
CA CYS A 67 6.23 6.92 17.82
C CYS A 67 7.61 7.37 18.31
N HIS A 68 8.53 7.60 17.40
CA HIS A 68 9.85 8.11 17.76
C HIS A 68 9.74 9.49 18.40
N SER A 69 10.05 9.57 19.69
CA SER A 69 9.79 10.76 20.51
C SER A 69 10.44 12.05 19.97
N TRP A 70 11.62 11.94 19.41
CA TRP A 70 12.32 13.06 18.77
C TRP A 70 11.51 13.62 17.59
N ASN A 71 10.99 12.73 16.76
CA ASN A 71 10.23 13.10 15.57
C ASN A 71 8.82 13.58 15.91
N GLU A 72 8.19 13.00 16.93
CA GLU A 72 6.85 13.42 17.37
C GLU A 72 6.85 14.86 17.87
N VAL A 73 7.84 15.22 18.70
CA VAL A 73 7.90 16.54 19.31
C VAL A 73 8.40 17.63 18.36
N THR A 74 9.40 17.31 17.53
CA THR A 74 10.10 18.31 16.70
C THR A 74 9.67 18.33 15.24
N LYS A 75 9.28 17.20 14.70
CA LYS A 75 8.92 17.04 13.28
C LYS A 75 7.49 16.54 13.06
N GLY A 76 6.78 16.13 14.13
CA GLY A 76 5.42 15.63 14.04
C GLY A 76 5.31 14.32 13.26
N ASN A 77 6.24 13.39 13.50
CA ASN A 77 6.26 12.07 12.84
C ASN A 77 5.25 11.10 13.45
N ASP A 78 4.04 11.54 13.61
CA ASP A 78 2.92 10.74 14.12
C ASP A 78 2.32 9.83 13.05
N MET A 79 1.46 8.90 13.45
CA MET A 79 0.70 7.99 12.58
C MET A 79 -0.07 8.72 11.47
N THR A 80 -0.56 9.93 11.74
CA THR A 80 -1.29 10.74 10.75
C THR A 80 -0.48 11.05 9.49
N ARG A 81 0.85 10.87 9.53
CA ARG A 81 1.72 10.98 8.35
C ARG A 81 1.50 9.87 7.33
N LEU A 82 0.86 8.78 7.71
CA LEU A 82 0.49 7.71 6.78
C LEU A 82 -0.57 8.13 5.76
N TRP A 83 -1.30 9.21 6.00
CA TRP A 83 -2.39 9.66 5.12
C TRP A 83 -2.45 11.18 4.91
N ASP A 84 -1.39 11.92 5.18
CA ASP A 84 -1.32 13.36 4.99
C ASP A 84 -1.15 13.81 3.53
N GLY A 85 -0.91 12.86 2.62
CA GLY A 85 -0.72 13.13 1.20
C GLY A 85 0.71 13.49 0.80
N ILE A 86 1.66 13.52 1.75
CA ILE A 86 3.07 13.78 1.47
C ILE A 86 3.78 12.44 1.29
N THR A 87 4.41 12.24 0.14
CA THR A 87 4.97 10.95 -0.25
C THR A 87 6.49 10.93 -0.44
N ASP A 88 7.13 12.08 -0.41
CA ASP A 88 8.53 12.26 -0.81
C ASP A 88 9.38 13.08 0.18
N ALA A 89 8.84 13.39 1.34
CA ALA A 89 9.51 14.26 2.30
C ALA A 89 9.37 13.80 3.76
N ASP A 90 10.28 14.27 4.58
CA ASP A 90 10.19 14.24 6.04
C ASP A 90 9.37 15.46 6.52
N PRO A 91 8.45 15.34 7.48
CA PRO A 91 8.28 14.22 8.40
C PRO A 91 7.47 13.04 7.83
N CYS A 92 7.84 11.84 8.24
CA CYS A 92 7.15 10.59 7.93
C CYS A 92 6.70 9.90 9.22
N PHE A 93 5.85 8.88 9.13
CA PHE A 93 5.59 8.01 10.28
C PHE A 93 6.83 7.18 10.60
N GLN A 94 7.24 7.18 11.86
CA GLN A 94 8.41 6.44 12.32
C GLN A 94 8.19 5.90 13.73
N THR A 95 8.47 4.64 13.93
CA THR A 95 8.47 3.98 15.24
C THR A 95 9.81 4.15 15.95
N LYS A 96 9.85 3.95 17.26
CA LYS A 96 11.09 3.93 18.04
C LYS A 96 11.99 2.77 17.63
N THR A 97 13.28 3.02 17.56
CA THR A 97 14.28 2.00 17.22
C THR A 97 14.46 0.88 18.27
N THR A 98 14.00 1.13 19.49
CA THR A 98 14.09 0.18 20.62
C THR A 98 12.88 -0.72 20.75
N THR A 99 11.87 -0.56 19.92
CA THR A 99 10.63 -1.33 20.00
C THR A 99 10.84 -2.74 19.46
N VAL A 100 10.25 -3.70 20.13
CA VAL A 100 10.35 -5.12 19.75
C VAL A 100 9.53 -5.39 18.47
N MET A 101 10.02 -6.27 17.61
CA MET A 101 9.31 -6.71 16.42
C MET A 101 8.52 -8.01 16.68
N PRO A 102 7.39 -8.25 16.00
CA PRO A 102 6.70 -7.33 15.09
C PRO A 102 6.02 -6.17 15.82
N GLN A 103 5.80 -5.07 15.11
CA GLN A 103 5.03 -3.94 15.60
C GLN A 103 3.70 -3.84 14.85
N TRP A 104 2.66 -3.39 15.52
CA TRP A 104 1.38 -3.11 14.89
C TRP A 104 0.77 -1.84 15.47
N PHE A 105 -0.09 -1.26 14.70
CA PHE A 105 -0.84 -0.06 15.02
C PHE A 105 -2.21 -0.11 14.35
N THR A 106 -3.16 0.59 14.92
CA THR A 106 -4.54 0.58 14.48
C THR A 106 -5.00 1.99 14.12
N PHE A 107 -5.72 2.12 13.04
CA PHE A 107 -6.44 3.33 12.67
C PHE A 107 -7.83 2.99 12.17
N ASP A 108 -8.74 3.94 12.31
CA ASP A 108 -10.10 3.87 11.79
C ASP A 108 -10.17 4.67 10.49
N MET A 109 -10.71 4.06 9.45
CA MET A 109 -10.91 4.71 8.15
C MET A 109 -12.16 5.62 8.14
N GLY A 110 -13.00 5.58 9.20
CA GLY A 110 -14.24 6.33 9.29
C GLY A 110 -15.33 5.88 8.31
N VAL A 111 -15.08 4.80 7.58
CA VAL A 111 -16.00 4.23 6.60
C VAL A 111 -15.81 2.72 6.49
N THR A 112 -16.90 2.00 6.29
CA THR A 112 -16.86 0.59 5.89
C THR A 112 -16.86 0.51 4.38
N ALA A 113 -15.81 -0.07 3.81
CA ALA A 113 -15.63 -0.16 2.37
C ALA A 113 -15.12 -1.54 1.94
N LYS A 114 -15.43 -1.93 0.71
CA LYS A 114 -14.76 -3.06 0.05
C LYS A 114 -13.48 -2.54 -0.56
N LEU A 115 -12.36 -2.88 0.07
CA LEU A 115 -11.04 -2.45 -0.39
C LEU A 115 -10.64 -3.26 -1.63
N SER A 116 -10.10 -2.60 -2.64
CA SER A 116 -9.57 -3.22 -3.85
C SER A 116 -8.04 -3.14 -3.90
N ARG A 117 -7.47 -2.07 -3.36
CA ARG A 117 -6.03 -1.84 -3.32
C ARG A 117 -5.67 -0.74 -2.33
N TYR A 118 -4.40 -0.69 -1.94
CA TYR A 118 -3.80 0.50 -1.34
C TYR A 118 -2.42 0.76 -1.96
N LYS A 119 -1.92 1.97 -1.79
CA LYS A 119 -0.57 2.36 -2.17
C LYS A 119 0.22 2.65 -0.92
N PHE A 120 1.39 2.10 -0.86
CA PHE A 120 2.34 2.34 0.20
C PHE A 120 3.57 3.06 -0.38
N TYR A 121 4.02 4.11 0.29
CA TYR A 121 5.16 4.91 -0.13
C TYR A 121 6.24 4.82 0.95
N HIS A 122 7.40 4.30 0.58
CA HIS A 122 8.58 4.36 1.41
C HIS A 122 9.07 5.81 1.57
N LEU A 123 9.84 6.06 2.62
CA LEU A 123 10.59 7.30 2.71
C LEU A 123 11.76 7.26 1.71
N PHE A 124 11.60 7.97 0.60
CA PHE A 124 12.61 8.08 -0.46
C PHE A 124 13.49 9.32 -0.31
N MET A 125 14.02 9.54 0.87
CA MET A 125 15.00 10.60 1.07
C MET A 125 16.41 10.06 0.86
N GLU A 126 17.11 10.59 -0.13
CA GLU A 126 18.52 10.25 -0.37
C GLU A 126 18.79 8.74 -0.26
N GLU A 127 19.64 8.37 0.69
CA GLU A 127 20.02 6.98 0.95
C GLU A 127 19.01 6.18 1.81
N HIS A 128 17.81 6.71 2.09
CA HIS A 128 16.85 6.02 2.96
C HIS A 128 16.05 4.92 2.24
N ALA A 129 16.00 4.96 0.93
CA ALA A 129 15.19 4.03 0.14
C ALA A 129 15.55 2.56 0.45
N PHE A 130 14.56 1.78 0.85
CA PHE A 130 14.65 0.35 1.18
C PHE A 130 15.63 0.00 2.32
N GLN A 131 15.90 0.95 3.19
CA GLN A 131 16.71 0.75 4.40
C GLN A 131 16.21 1.62 5.55
N ARG A 132 16.96 1.66 6.66
CA ARG A 132 16.71 2.51 7.85
C ARG A 132 15.30 2.35 8.42
N GLY A 133 14.76 1.13 8.42
CA GLY A 133 13.45 0.83 8.99
C GLY A 133 12.28 0.91 8.01
N ASN A 134 12.52 1.15 6.72
CA ASN A 134 11.48 0.93 5.72
C ASN A 134 10.99 -0.52 5.75
N LEU A 135 9.67 -0.72 5.58
CA LEU A 135 9.05 -2.03 5.70
C LEU A 135 9.57 -2.98 4.60
N LYS A 136 9.86 -4.22 4.99
CA LYS A 136 10.17 -5.30 4.06
C LYS A 136 8.96 -6.22 3.88
N THR A 137 8.39 -6.67 4.99
CA THR A 137 7.21 -7.52 5.01
C THR A 137 6.25 -7.02 6.08
N TRP A 138 4.96 -7.08 5.80
CA TRP A 138 3.91 -6.74 6.75
C TRP A 138 2.60 -7.42 6.41
N GLU A 139 1.67 -7.36 7.31
CA GLU A 139 0.32 -7.86 7.12
C GLU A 139 -0.69 -6.72 7.29
N VAL A 140 -1.77 -6.78 6.53
CA VAL A 140 -2.91 -5.89 6.67
C VAL A 140 -4.07 -6.68 7.24
N TRP A 141 -4.65 -6.18 8.32
CA TRP A 141 -5.80 -6.75 8.99
C TRP A 141 -6.93 -5.73 9.03
N GLY A 142 -8.17 -6.17 9.02
CA GLY A 142 -9.33 -5.29 9.04
C GLY A 142 -10.51 -5.89 9.77
N ARG A 143 -11.40 -4.99 10.19
CA ARG A 143 -12.72 -5.31 10.75
C ARG A 143 -13.71 -4.19 10.44
N THR A 144 -15.00 -4.46 10.52
CA THR A 144 -16.06 -3.51 10.20
C THR A 144 -16.84 -3.00 11.41
N ASP A 145 -16.58 -3.55 12.57
CA ASP A 145 -17.22 -3.21 13.83
C ASP A 145 -16.19 -2.63 14.83
N THR A 146 -16.68 -2.13 15.95
CA THR A 146 -15.83 -1.60 17.01
C THR A 146 -14.88 -2.67 17.52
N PRO A 147 -13.56 -2.42 17.56
CA PRO A 147 -12.61 -3.38 18.11
C PRO A 147 -12.86 -3.62 19.60
N PRO A 148 -12.45 -4.78 20.12
CA PRO A 148 -12.52 -5.07 21.54
C PRO A 148 -11.81 -4.03 22.39
N ALA A 149 -12.42 -3.62 23.50
CA ALA A 149 -11.87 -2.57 24.36
C ALA A 149 -10.54 -2.96 25.02
N ASP A 150 -10.27 -4.25 25.16
CA ASP A 150 -9.00 -4.77 25.64
C ASP A 150 -7.91 -4.84 24.56
N GLY A 151 -8.27 -4.51 23.31
CA GLY A 151 -7.36 -4.55 22.17
C GLY A 151 -7.05 -5.96 21.67
N SER A 152 -7.83 -6.97 22.06
CA SER A 152 -7.61 -8.33 21.57
C SER A 152 -7.80 -8.44 20.05
N TRP A 153 -7.18 -9.47 19.46
CA TRP A 153 -7.27 -9.74 18.02
C TRP A 153 -8.54 -10.49 17.61
N ASP A 154 -9.48 -10.67 18.55
CA ASP A 154 -10.73 -11.35 18.27
C ASP A 154 -11.56 -10.58 17.22
N GLY A 155 -12.01 -11.29 16.20
CA GLY A 155 -12.83 -10.72 15.12
C GLY A 155 -12.06 -9.92 14.07
N TRP A 156 -10.74 -9.83 14.15
CA TRP A 156 -9.93 -9.29 13.05
C TRP A 156 -9.76 -10.33 11.94
N THR A 157 -9.79 -9.86 10.70
CA THR A 157 -9.58 -10.68 9.52
C THR A 157 -8.32 -10.23 8.80
N LYS A 158 -7.43 -11.16 8.51
CA LYS A 158 -6.27 -10.87 7.65
C LYS A 158 -6.76 -10.62 6.23
N LEU A 159 -6.44 -9.44 5.71
CA LEU A 159 -6.82 -9.01 4.37
C LEU A 159 -5.70 -9.31 3.36
N MET A 160 -4.44 -9.15 3.76
CA MET A 160 -3.31 -9.25 2.85
C MET A 160 -2.00 -9.54 3.59
N ASP A 161 -1.14 -10.33 2.95
CA ASP A 161 0.30 -10.40 3.22
C ASP A 161 1.03 -9.52 2.20
N CYS A 162 1.94 -8.68 2.66
CA CYS A 162 2.63 -7.69 1.84
C CYS A 162 4.14 -7.87 1.91
N GLU A 163 4.79 -7.66 0.79
CA GLU A 163 6.24 -7.64 0.68
C GLU A 163 6.69 -6.50 -0.23
N SER A 164 7.71 -5.78 0.22
CA SER A 164 8.31 -4.68 -0.52
C SER A 164 9.18 -5.20 -1.66
N HIS A 165 8.97 -4.67 -2.85
CA HIS A 165 9.74 -4.99 -4.05
C HIS A 165 10.50 -3.76 -4.53
N LYS A 166 11.65 -3.99 -5.13
CA LYS A 166 12.50 -2.97 -5.73
C LYS A 166 12.72 -3.27 -7.22
N PRO A 167 11.80 -2.82 -8.10
CA PRO A 167 11.84 -3.13 -9.53
C PRO A 167 13.14 -2.73 -10.20
N SER A 168 13.75 -1.61 -9.82
CA SER A 168 15.00 -1.14 -10.43
C SER A 168 16.20 -2.07 -10.22
N GLY A 169 16.17 -2.91 -9.18
CA GLY A 169 17.31 -3.74 -8.79
C GLY A 169 18.56 -2.96 -8.35
N LEU A 170 18.48 -1.65 -8.19
CA LEU A 170 19.59 -0.81 -7.73
C LEU A 170 20.05 -1.17 -6.32
N PRO A 171 21.28 -0.88 -5.93
CA PRO A 171 21.75 -1.06 -4.56
C PRO A 171 20.86 -0.37 -3.54
N VAL A 172 20.92 -0.88 -2.30
CA VAL A 172 20.22 -0.26 -1.16
C VAL A 172 20.64 1.22 -1.02
N GLY A 173 19.68 2.10 -0.74
CA GLY A 173 19.89 3.53 -0.67
C GLY A 173 19.76 4.28 -2.00
N GLN A 174 19.71 3.58 -3.13
CA GLN A 174 19.45 4.15 -4.45
C GLN A 174 18.04 3.77 -4.90
N HIS A 175 17.38 4.63 -5.65
CA HIS A 175 16.04 4.37 -6.17
C HIS A 175 15.80 5.14 -7.47
N THR A 176 14.75 4.75 -8.19
CA THR A 176 14.18 5.47 -9.33
C THR A 176 12.69 5.68 -9.10
N ALA A 177 12.04 6.44 -9.97
CA ALA A 177 10.60 6.64 -9.92
C ALA A 177 9.80 5.33 -10.09
N GLU A 178 10.41 4.28 -10.63
CA GLU A 178 9.78 2.96 -10.80
C GLU A 178 9.71 2.14 -9.51
N ASP A 179 10.46 2.55 -8.49
CA ASP A 179 10.52 1.85 -7.20
C ASP A 179 9.37 2.20 -6.24
N TRP A 180 8.37 2.96 -6.69
CA TRP A 180 7.13 3.21 -5.96
C TRP A 180 6.27 1.95 -5.95
N GLU A 181 5.83 1.52 -4.78
CA GLU A 181 5.07 0.29 -4.62
C GLU A 181 3.57 0.50 -4.74
N TYR A 182 2.96 -0.43 -5.45
CA TYR A 182 1.51 -0.55 -5.60
C TYR A 182 1.11 -1.95 -5.16
N LEU A 183 0.34 -2.05 -4.12
CA LEU A 183 -0.15 -3.31 -3.54
C LEU A 183 -1.66 -3.43 -3.70
#